data_888f5b41f4f7f9aa4ddd947459b5c0e2
#
_entry.id   888f5b41f4f7f9aa4ddd947459b5c0e2
#
_cell.length_a   1.000
_cell.length_b   1.000
_cell.length_c   1.000
_cell.angle_alpha   90.00
_cell.angle_beta   90.00
_cell.angle_gamma   90.00
#
_symmetry.space_group_name_H-M   'P 1'
#
loop_
_entity.id
_entity.type
_entity.pdbx_description
1 polymer ?
#
loop_
_entity_poly.entity_id
_entity_poly.type
_entity_poly.pdbx_seq_one_letter_code
_entity_poly.pdbx_strand_id
1 'polypeptide(L)'
;MVRSRGGINSGQEDKELKRSYSFPAIFEYDEDGISVSFPDLPGAFTCGDDEDEAYRNAKEALGLHLVGMEQDFESIPAPTKIKDLSLDQNAGQAVVIVNVFMPLMRDRVKRSTVKKTLTIQKWINDIAEENKINFSQVLQEALKEKLGIKENQQDRHLY
;
A
#
# COMPACT_ATOMS: atom_id res chain seq x y z
N MET A 1 29.26 -14.95 47.68
CA MET A 1 29.71 -14.61 46.33
C MET A 1 28.54 -14.79 45.35
N VAL A 2 27.82 -13.72 45.03
CA VAL A 2 26.66 -13.76 44.13
C VAL A 2 27.06 -13.04 42.84
N ARG A 3 27.17 -13.77 41.75
CA ARG A 3 27.40 -13.18 40.42
C ARG A 3 26.05 -12.77 39.85
N SER A 4 25.79 -11.48 39.78
CA SER A 4 24.71 -10.91 38.99
C SER A 4 25.06 -11.02 37.51
N ARG A 5 24.32 -11.82 36.79
CA ARG A 5 24.31 -11.80 35.31
C ARG A 5 23.35 -10.70 34.86
N GLY A 6 23.89 -9.61 34.36
CA GLY A 6 23.15 -8.60 33.64
C GLY A 6 22.56 -9.19 32.38
N GLY A 7 21.25 -9.37 32.37
CA GLY A 7 20.50 -9.62 31.13
C GLY A 7 20.36 -8.32 30.38
N ILE A 8 21.02 -8.22 29.23
CA ILE A 8 20.70 -7.22 28.22
C ILE A 8 19.39 -7.63 27.57
N ASN A 9 18.32 -7.05 28.07
CA ASN A 9 17.01 -7.18 27.45
C ASN A 9 16.93 -6.15 26.32
N SER A 10 17.34 -6.55 25.13
CA SER A 10 17.05 -5.80 23.89
C SER A 10 15.57 -6.02 23.57
N GLY A 11 14.73 -5.22 24.20
CA GLY A 11 13.33 -5.11 23.86
C GLY A 11 13.16 -4.47 22.50
N GLN A 12 13.33 -5.23 21.43
CA GLN A 12 12.57 -4.99 20.22
C GLN A 12 11.16 -5.52 20.53
N GLU A 13 10.30 -4.62 21.02
CA GLU A 13 8.86 -4.83 20.93
C GLU A 13 8.56 -4.93 19.44
N ASP A 14 8.30 -6.14 18.93
CA ASP A 14 7.60 -6.36 17.68
C ASP A 14 6.26 -5.65 17.81
N LYS A 15 6.22 -4.39 17.34
CA LYS A 15 5.00 -3.60 17.32
C LYS A 15 4.06 -4.32 16.38
N GLU A 16 3.17 -5.12 16.93
CA GLU A 16 2.18 -5.88 16.17
C GLU A 16 1.43 -4.91 15.25
N LEU A 17 1.65 -5.05 13.95
CA LEU A 17 1.08 -4.14 12.97
C LEU A 17 -0.45 -4.25 12.99
N LYS A 18 -1.10 -3.13 13.19
CA LYS A 18 -2.56 -3.07 13.26
C LYS A 18 -3.20 -3.65 12.00
N ARG A 19 -4.22 -4.49 12.16
CA ARG A 19 -4.87 -5.21 11.07
C ARG A 19 -5.91 -4.38 10.31
N SER A 20 -6.54 -3.43 10.96
CA SER A 20 -7.56 -2.59 10.34
C SER A 20 -7.48 -1.17 10.86
N TYR A 21 -7.76 -0.24 9.97
CA TYR A 21 -7.92 1.17 10.29
C TYR A 21 -9.25 1.68 9.78
N SER A 22 -9.80 2.65 10.50
CA SER A 22 -10.99 3.40 10.08
C SER A 22 -10.69 4.87 10.22
N PHE A 23 -10.81 5.62 9.13
CA PHE A 23 -10.61 7.06 9.10
C PHE A 23 -11.83 7.77 8.54
N PRO A 24 -12.18 8.96 9.04
CA PRO A 24 -13.18 9.80 8.42
C PRO A 24 -12.61 10.38 7.13
N ALA A 25 -13.39 10.31 6.08
CA ALA A 25 -13.13 10.95 4.80
C ALA A 25 -14.22 11.99 4.51
N ILE A 26 -13.84 13.10 3.91
CA ILE A 26 -14.76 14.12 3.43
C ILE A 26 -15.00 13.85 1.95
N PHE A 27 -16.26 13.58 1.61
CA PHE A 27 -16.76 13.43 0.26
C PHE A 27 -17.38 14.78 -0.13
N GLU A 28 -16.84 15.41 -1.15
CA GLU A 28 -17.31 16.67 -1.69
C GLU A 28 -17.93 16.44 -3.06
N TYR A 29 -19.20 16.80 -3.20
CA TYR A 29 -20.01 16.54 -4.40
C TYR A 29 -20.00 17.76 -5.31
N ASP A 30 -19.43 17.58 -6.50
CA ASP A 30 -19.39 18.57 -7.57
C ASP A 30 -20.19 18.10 -8.80
N GLU A 31 -20.35 18.98 -9.78
CA GLU A 31 -21.03 18.64 -11.04
C GLU A 31 -20.30 17.53 -11.83
N ASP A 32 -18.96 17.44 -11.68
CA ASP A 32 -18.10 16.53 -12.42
C ASP A 32 -17.75 15.24 -11.66
N GLY A 33 -18.30 15.03 -10.46
CA GLY A 33 -18.05 13.84 -9.66
C GLY A 33 -17.88 14.11 -8.16
N ILE A 34 -17.25 13.19 -7.47
CA ILE A 34 -17.06 13.22 -6.02
C ILE A 34 -15.55 13.23 -5.71
N SER A 35 -15.09 14.31 -5.07
CA SER A 35 -13.73 14.37 -4.53
C SER A 35 -13.72 13.81 -3.10
N VAL A 36 -12.66 13.08 -2.77
CA VAL A 36 -12.51 12.47 -1.44
C VAL A 36 -11.16 12.86 -0.84
N SER A 37 -11.19 13.35 0.39
CA SER A 37 -9.99 13.68 1.15
C SER A 37 -10.05 13.12 2.56
N PHE A 38 -8.88 12.86 3.13
CA PHE A 38 -8.73 12.38 4.50
C PHE A 38 -8.09 13.49 5.36
N PRO A 39 -8.85 14.16 6.22
CA PRO A 39 -8.34 15.30 7.02
C PRO A 39 -7.15 14.93 7.91
N ASP A 40 -7.13 13.70 8.43
CA ASP A 40 -6.07 13.19 9.31
C ASP A 40 -4.80 12.74 8.57
N LEU A 41 -4.88 12.59 7.25
CA LEU A 41 -3.82 12.02 6.42
C LEU A 41 -3.50 12.96 5.24
N PRO A 42 -2.71 14.01 5.47
CA PRO A 42 -2.32 14.94 4.41
C PRO A 42 -1.70 14.23 3.21
N GLY A 43 -2.21 14.50 2.02
CA GLY A 43 -1.78 13.82 0.79
C GLY A 43 -2.58 12.57 0.43
N ALA A 44 -3.46 12.08 1.30
CA ALA A 44 -4.41 11.02 0.96
C ALA A 44 -5.68 11.65 0.38
N PHE A 45 -5.85 11.57 -0.93
CA PHE A 45 -7.03 12.06 -1.65
C PHE A 45 -7.28 11.22 -2.89
N THR A 46 -8.52 11.23 -3.36
CA THR A 46 -8.95 10.55 -4.57
C THR A 46 -10.25 11.16 -5.09
N CYS A 47 -10.82 10.60 -6.14
CA CYS A 47 -12.13 10.97 -6.66
C CYS A 47 -12.83 9.75 -7.25
N GLY A 48 -14.10 9.93 -7.61
CA GLY A 48 -14.90 8.95 -8.36
C GLY A 48 -16.07 9.64 -9.05
N ASP A 49 -16.60 9.01 -10.09
CA ASP A 49 -17.72 9.54 -10.84
C ASP A 49 -19.06 9.34 -10.09
N ASP A 50 -19.11 8.33 -9.22
CA ASP A 50 -20.25 8.03 -8.35
C ASP A 50 -19.80 7.62 -6.94
N GLU A 51 -20.75 7.42 -6.01
CA GLU A 51 -20.48 7.07 -4.62
C GLU A 51 -19.77 5.72 -4.48
N ASP A 52 -20.12 4.74 -5.29
CA ASP A 52 -19.52 3.40 -5.25
C ASP A 52 -18.05 3.45 -5.70
N GLU A 53 -17.78 4.19 -6.76
CA GLU A 53 -16.42 4.40 -7.25
C GLU A 53 -15.60 5.23 -6.27
N ALA A 54 -16.13 6.36 -5.81
CA ALA A 54 -15.49 7.24 -4.85
C ALA A 54 -15.12 6.47 -3.57
N TYR A 55 -16.03 5.61 -3.06
CA TYR A 55 -15.77 4.80 -1.88
C TYR A 55 -14.70 3.72 -2.11
N ARG A 56 -14.73 3.02 -3.25
CA ARG A 56 -13.69 2.03 -3.60
C ARG A 56 -12.32 2.69 -3.71
N ASN A 57 -12.26 3.81 -4.41
CA ASN A 57 -11.03 4.58 -4.59
C ASN A 57 -10.52 5.16 -3.26
N ALA A 58 -11.42 5.62 -2.40
CA ALA A 58 -11.08 6.08 -1.05
C ALA A 58 -10.45 4.96 -0.20
N LYS A 59 -11.01 3.77 -0.26
CA LYS A 59 -10.47 2.58 0.42
C LYS A 59 -9.07 2.21 -0.06
N GLU A 60 -8.87 2.28 -1.38
CA GLU A 60 -7.56 2.02 -1.99
C GLU A 60 -6.55 3.10 -1.60
N ALA A 61 -6.91 4.38 -1.75
CA ALA A 61 -6.05 5.51 -1.40
C ALA A 61 -5.63 5.47 0.08
N LEU A 62 -6.59 5.24 0.99
CA LEU A 62 -6.32 5.08 2.41
C LEU A 62 -5.34 3.94 2.67
N GLY A 63 -5.59 2.78 2.08
CA GLY A 63 -4.76 1.60 2.29
C GLY A 63 -3.33 1.78 1.79
N LEU A 64 -3.16 2.32 0.59
CA LEU A 64 -1.84 2.59 0.01
C LEU A 64 -1.07 3.65 0.81
N HIS A 65 -1.73 4.72 1.23
CA HIS A 65 -1.13 5.77 2.04
C HIS A 65 -0.63 5.23 3.38
N LEU A 66 -1.45 4.43 4.08
CA LEU A 66 -1.07 3.81 5.35
C LEU A 66 0.07 2.79 5.21
N VAL A 67 0.10 2.01 4.12
CA VAL A 67 1.26 1.12 3.83
C VAL A 67 2.53 1.94 3.61
N GLY A 68 2.45 3.07 2.90
CA GLY A 68 3.58 3.99 2.73
C GLY A 68 4.10 4.50 4.08
N MET A 69 3.21 5.00 4.94
CA MET A 69 3.59 5.47 6.28
C MET A 69 4.24 4.35 7.13
N GLU A 70 3.74 3.11 7.04
CA GLU A 70 4.36 1.96 7.73
C GLU A 70 5.77 1.66 7.20
N GLN A 71 5.98 1.76 5.88
CA GLN A 71 7.28 1.53 5.24
C GLN A 71 8.30 2.62 5.59
N ASP A 72 7.84 3.85 5.71
CA ASP A 72 8.67 5.01 6.05
C ASP A 72 8.84 5.20 7.57
N PHE A 73 8.29 4.27 8.37
CA PHE A 73 8.29 4.32 9.85
C PHE A 73 7.63 5.58 10.40
N GLU A 74 6.70 6.17 9.67
CA GLU A 74 5.92 7.31 10.11
C GLU A 74 4.85 6.92 11.12
N SER A 75 4.52 7.86 12.01
CA SER A 75 3.47 7.63 13.01
C SER A 75 2.11 7.85 12.38
N ILE A 76 1.28 6.81 12.32
CA ILE A 76 -0.11 6.91 11.88
C ILE A 76 -0.92 7.63 12.96
N PRO A 77 -1.58 8.77 12.63
CA PRO A 77 -2.35 9.54 13.60
C PRO A 77 -3.60 8.78 14.07
N ALA A 78 -4.13 9.19 15.21
CA ALA A 78 -5.45 8.75 15.64
C ALA A 78 -6.53 9.44 14.78
N PRO A 79 -7.59 8.73 14.35
CA PRO A 79 -8.65 9.33 13.57
C PRO A 79 -9.42 10.38 14.37
N THR A 80 -9.68 11.54 13.76
CA THR A 80 -10.51 12.58 14.33
C THR A 80 -11.96 12.11 14.45
N LYS A 81 -12.62 12.50 15.53
CA LYS A 81 -14.04 12.17 15.71
C LYS A 81 -14.88 12.99 14.74
N ILE A 82 -15.91 12.36 14.16
CA ILE A 82 -16.79 13.03 13.19
C ILE A 82 -17.34 14.37 13.71
N LYS A 83 -17.71 14.42 15.00
CA LYS A 83 -18.25 15.65 15.62
C LYS A 83 -17.25 16.81 15.70
N ASP A 84 -15.96 16.53 15.58
CA ASP A 84 -14.87 17.51 15.72
C ASP A 84 -14.33 17.94 14.32
N LEU A 85 -14.91 17.39 13.24
CA LEU A 85 -14.59 17.77 11.87
C LEU A 85 -15.33 19.05 11.47
N SER A 86 -14.62 19.96 10.83
CA SER A 86 -15.20 21.16 10.23
C SER A 86 -15.59 20.86 8.79
N LEU A 87 -16.88 20.94 8.48
CA LEU A 87 -17.41 20.82 7.14
C LEU A 87 -17.80 22.17 6.59
N ASP A 88 -17.57 22.40 5.30
CA ASP A 88 -18.16 23.52 4.60
C ASP A 88 -19.60 23.17 4.21
N GLN A 89 -20.56 23.80 4.88
CA GLN A 89 -21.99 23.55 4.64
C GLN A 89 -22.46 23.98 3.23
N ASN A 90 -21.68 24.82 2.55
CA ASN A 90 -22.00 25.31 1.21
C ASN A 90 -21.34 24.45 0.09
N ALA A 91 -20.41 23.61 0.43
CA ALA A 91 -19.63 22.81 -0.53
C ALA A 91 -20.19 21.41 -0.78
N GLY A 92 -21.41 21.10 -0.37
CA GLY A 92 -22.01 19.77 -0.59
C GLY A 92 -21.19 18.63 0.00
N GLN A 93 -20.62 18.81 1.20
CA GLN A 93 -19.75 17.85 1.84
C GLN A 93 -20.49 16.86 2.71
N ALA A 94 -20.04 15.59 2.70
CA ALA A 94 -20.48 14.55 3.61
C ALA A 94 -19.27 13.84 4.24
N VAL A 95 -19.41 13.40 5.50
CA VAL A 95 -18.40 12.57 6.15
C VAL A 95 -18.75 11.10 6.00
N VAL A 96 -17.82 10.32 5.51
CA VAL A 96 -17.93 8.87 5.37
C VAL A 96 -16.79 8.21 6.13
N ILE A 97 -17.09 7.22 6.97
CA ILE A 97 -16.05 6.40 7.60
C ILE A 97 -15.58 5.35 6.60
N VAL A 98 -14.31 5.43 6.25
CA VAL A 98 -13.64 4.46 5.36
C VAL A 98 -12.85 3.49 6.21
N ASN A 99 -13.14 2.19 6.05
CA ASN A 99 -12.42 1.11 6.74
C ASN A 99 -11.53 0.37 5.75
N VAL A 100 -10.29 0.08 6.16
CA VAL A 100 -9.34 -0.69 5.37
C VAL A 100 -8.77 -1.86 6.17
N PHE A 101 -8.64 -3.02 5.50
CA PHE A 101 -8.00 -4.21 6.04
C PHE A 101 -6.56 -4.30 5.52
N MET A 102 -5.60 -3.97 6.38
CA MET A 102 -4.20 -3.77 6.02
C MET A 102 -3.46 -5.01 5.49
N PRO A 103 -3.72 -6.26 5.95
CA PRO A 103 -3.04 -7.41 5.39
C PRO A 103 -3.18 -7.53 3.87
N LEU A 104 -4.39 -7.30 3.33
CA LEU A 104 -4.62 -7.31 1.88
C LEU A 104 -3.87 -6.17 1.16
N MET A 105 -3.82 -5.00 1.77
CA MET A 105 -3.13 -3.85 1.18
C MET A 105 -1.61 -4.06 1.17
N ARG A 106 -1.04 -4.57 2.26
CA ARG A 106 0.39 -4.91 2.34
C ARG A 106 0.78 -5.97 1.32
N ASP A 107 -0.04 -7.02 1.15
CA ASP A 107 0.17 -8.05 0.14
C ASP A 107 0.11 -7.49 -1.28
N ARG A 108 -0.86 -6.62 -1.56
CA ARG A 108 -0.99 -5.96 -2.87
C ARG A 108 0.27 -5.15 -3.21
N VAL A 109 0.79 -4.37 -2.26
CA VAL A 109 2.01 -3.58 -2.45
C VAL A 109 3.22 -4.49 -2.65
N LYS A 110 3.36 -5.57 -1.86
CA LYS A 110 4.45 -6.54 -2.01
C LYS A 110 4.46 -7.25 -3.37
N ARG A 111 3.28 -7.52 -3.93
CA ARG A 111 3.11 -8.20 -5.23
C ARG A 111 3.10 -7.23 -6.41
N SER A 112 3.13 -5.92 -6.16
CA SER A 112 3.16 -4.93 -7.24
C SER A 112 4.45 -5.05 -8.05
N THR A 113 4.33 -4.83 -9.35
CA THR A 113 5.48 -4.82 -10.26
C THR A 113 5.98 -3.39 -10.48
N VAL A 114 7.28 -3.25 -10.62
CA VAL A 114 7.93 -1.98 -10.96
C VAL A 114 8.55 -2.08 -12.35
N LYS A 115 8.45 -1.01 -13.14
CA LYS A 115 9.12 -0.93 -14.43
C LYS A 115 10.60 -0.67 -14.21
N LYS A 116 11.47 -1.52 -14.79
CA LYS A 116 12.93 -1.30 -14.86
C LYS A 116 13.37 -1.21 -16.30
N THR A 117 14.18 -0.21 -16.62
CA THR A 117 14.83 -0.08 -17.92
C THR A 117 16.26 -0.60 -17.81
N LEU A 118 16.60 -1.57 -18.63
CA LEU A 118 17.90 -2.23 -18.63
C LEU A 118 18.53 -2.12 -20.03
N THR A 119 19.86 -2.10 -20.06
CA THR A 119 20.63 -2.16 -21.30
C THR A 119 21.30 -3.53 -21.41
N ILE A 120 21.12 -4.19 -22.55
CA ILE A 120 21.78 -5.46 -22.88
C ILE A 120 22.50 -5.32 -24.20
N GLN A 121 23.45 -6.21 -24.46
CA GLN A 121 24.19 -6.24 -25.73
C GLN A 121 23.24 -6.62 -26.87
N LYS A 122 23.40 -5.95 -28.02
CA LYS A 122 22.53 -6.12 -29.19
C LYS A 122 22.39 -7.59 -29.63
N TRP A 123 23.50 -8.30 -29.73
CA TRP A 123 23.49 -9.70 -30.19
C TRP A 123 22.71 -10.63 -29.22
N ILE A 124 22.74 -10.35 -27.91
CA ILE A 124 21.94 -11.10 -26.92
C ILE A 124 20.46 -10.81 -27.14
N ASN A 125 20.11 -9.52 -27.35
CA ASN A 125 18.75 -9.13 -27.62
C ASN A 125 18.20 -9.83 -28.87
N ASP A 126 18.94 -9.81 -29.97
CA ASP A 126 18.51 -10.38 -31.26
C ASP A 126 18.22 -11.89 -31.12
N ILE A 127 19.11 -12.64 -30.46
CA ILE A 127 18.91 -14.08 -30.20
C ILE A 127 17.72 -14.34 -29.29
N ALA A 128 17.54 -13.50 -28.24
CA ALA A 128 16.46 -13.68 -27.31
C ALA A 128 15.09 -13.40 -27.95
N GLU A 129 14.98 -12.39 -28.81
CA GLU A 129 13.77 -12.09 -29.57
C GLU A 129 13.43 -13.21 -30.59
N GLU A 130 14.42 -13.75 -31.32
CA GLU A 130 14.23 -14.89 -32.19
C GLU A 130 13.68 -16.12 -31.48
N ASN A 131 14.12 -16.34 -30.21
CA ASN A 131 13.66 -17.44 -29.38
C ASN A 131 12.43 -17.09 -28.52
N LYS A 132 11.81 -15.93 -28.74
CA LYS A 132 10.61 -15.45 -28.01
C LYS A 132 10.78 -15.47 -26.48
N ILE A 133 11.95 -15.11 -25.99
CA ILE A 133 12.27 -15.06 -24.56
C ILE A 133 11.53 -13.90 -23.91
N ASN A 134 10.85 -14.16 -22.77
CA ASN A 134 10.25 -13.13 -21.93
C ASN A 134 11.31 -12.52 -21.01
N PHE A 135 11.86 -11.36 -21.39
CA PHE A 135 12.91 -10.69 -20.62
C PHE A 135 12.52 -10.39 -19.17
N SER A 136 11.27 -9.99 -18.93
CA SER A 136 10.80 -9.69 -17.57
C SER A 136 10.78 -10.94 -16.71
N GLN A 137 10.38 -12.07 -17.24
CA GLN A 137 10.37 -13.34 -16.53
C GLN A 137 11.80 -13.80 -16.20
N VAL A 138 12.69 -13.80 -17.22
CA VAL A 138 14.09 -14.19 -17.04
C VAL A 138 14.78 -13.32 -15.99
N LEU A 139 14.55 -12.00 -16.02
CA LEU A 139 15.11 -11.08 -15.04
C LEU A 139 14.63 -11.42 -13.62
N GLN A 140 13.33 -11.65 -13.44
CA GLN A 140 12.76 -11.98 -12.12
C GLN A 140 13.30 -13.31 -11.61
N GLU A 141 13.40 -14.35 -12.46
CA GLU A 141 13.95 -15.66 -12.09
C GLU A 141 15.42 -15.55 -11.68
N ALA A 142 16.23 -14.84 -12.47
CA ALA A 142 17.64 -14.63 -12.17
C ALA A 142 17.84 -13.84 -10.85
N LEU A 143 17.02 -12.85 -10.58
CA LEU A 143 17.06 -12.10 -9.32
C LEU A 143 16.66 -12.97 -8.12
N LYS A 144 15.61 -13.78 -8.26
CA LYS A 144 15.18 -14.73 -7.20
C LYS A 144 16.29 -15.72 -6.88
N GLU A 145 16.93 -16.29 -7.91
CA GLU A 145 18.05 -17.21 -7.75
C GLU A 145 19.22 -16.54 -7.01
N LYS A 146 19.63 -15.35 -7.46
CA LYS A 146 20.73 -14.58 -6.83
C LYS A 146 20.45 -14.22 -5.38
N LEU A 147 19.19 -13.93 -5.03
CA LEU A 147 18.76 -13.58 -3.69
C LEU A 147 18.44 -14.81 -2.81
N GLY A 148 18.51 -16.02 -3.36
CA GLY A 148 18.14 -17.24 -2.65
C GLY A 148 16.66 -17.36 -2.30
N ILE A 149 15.79 -16.64 -3.03
CA ILE A 149 14.34 -16.66 -2.83
C ILE A 149 13.76 -17.93 -3.44
N LYS A 150 13.24 -18.82 -2.61
CA LYS A 150 12.51 -20.01 -3.07
C LYS A 150 11.01 -19.69 -3.08
N GLU A 151 10.36 -19.81 -4.23
CA GLU A 151 8.90 -19.76 -4.31
C GLU A 151 8.30 -21.04 -3.71
N ASN A 152 7.44 -20.89 -2.72
CA ASN A 152 6.57 -21.99 -2.31
C ASN A 152 5.56 -22.25 -3.43
N GLN A 153 5.44 -23.48 -3.90
CA GLN A 153 4.57 -23.89 -5.02
C GLN A 153 3.05 -23.69 -4.77
N GLN A 154 2.66 -23.15 -3.63
CA GLN A 154 1.25 -22.92 -3.27
C GLN A 154 0.62 -21.69 -3.95
N ASP A 155 1.40 -20.79 -4.55
CA ASP A 155 0.88 -19.55 -5.16
C ASP A 155 0.50 -19.71 -6.65
N ARG A 156 0.64 -20.91 -7.24
CA ARG A 156 0.37 -21.15 -8.68
C ARG A 156 -1.08 -21.44 -9.05
N HIS A 157 -2.01 -21.51 -8.10
CA HIS A 157 -3.39 -21.99 -8.36
C HIS A 157 -4.48 -20.94 -8.20
N LEU A 158 -4.17 -19.67 -8.31
CA LEU A 158 -5.18 -18.59 -8.21
C LEU A 158 -5.20 -17.68 -9.46
N TYR A 159 -5.12 -18.28 -10.65
CA TYR A 159 -5.45 -17.57 -11.91
C TYR A 159 -6.28 -18.50 -12.80
#